data_24514e117f3f1dedb22475ec70ac0587
#
_entry.id   24514e117f3f1dedb22475ec70ac0587
#
_cell.length_a   1.000
_cell.length_b   1.000
_cell.length_c   1.000
_cell.angle_alpha   90.00
_cell.angle_beta   90.00
_cell.angle_gamma   90.00
#
_symmetry.space_group_name_H-M   'P 1'
#
loop_
_entity.id
_entity.type
_entity.pdbx_description
1 polymer ?
#
loop_
_entity_poly.entity_id
_entity_poly.type
_entity_poly.pdbx_seq_one_letter_code
_entity_poly.pdbx_strand_id
1 'polypeptide(L)'
;MNTWGNKIRLSIFGESHGEAIGIVIDGLEAGIKLNLENINKFIERRKAGKSSFTTSRKEKDEYKILTGYKDGYTTGAPLCVIFENTNTISKDYENLKDLLRPNHADYPARIKFKGFNDIRGGGHFSGRITLPLTFAGAIAIDILEEKGIKIFSHIKKILDIKDKSFLDFKEIDFDKFENLKENSLPFIENNLENKTKELLEKIKLSGNSVGGEIECACFNLPVGLGSPFFDSLESKISHLAFSIPAIKGISFGIGFDFANILGSEANDLYYLDNDKIKTKTNNNGGILGGLSTGMPLIFSVVVKPTSSISLEQKTVNIKEMKEDSLKISGRHDACIIPRVLPVIEAVMALAILDEIL
;
A
#
# COMPACT_ATOMS: atom_id res chain seq x y z
N MET A 1 -4.38 -16.82 -4.88
CA MET A 1 -5.62 -16.83 -4.09
C MET A 1 -6.01 -15.38 -3.86
N ASN A 2 -7.30 -15.03 -3.95
CA ASN A 2 -7.77 -13.64 -3.86
C ASN A 2 -8.51 -13.36 -2.54
N THR A 3 -8.33 -14.23 -1.56
CA THR A 3 -8.91 -14.16 -0.22
C THR A 3 -7.81 -14.17 0.83
N TRP A 4 -7.93 -13.31 1.83
CA TRP A 4 -7.00 -13.17 2.94
C TRP A 4 -7.78 -12.96 4.25
N GLY A 5 -7.15 -13.31 5.38
CA GLY A 5 -7.58 -13.01 6.75
C GLY A 5 -8.19 -14.19 7.47
N ASN A 6 -8.27 -14.08 8.79
CA ASN A 6 -8.77 -15.11 9.70
C ASN A 6 -10.09 -14.68 10.34
N LYS A 7 -10.09 -13.61 11.15
CA LYS A 7 -11.28 -13.05 11.81
C LYS A 7 -12.02 -12.11 10.86
N ILE A 8 -11.28 -11.22 10.16
CA ILE A 8 -11.82 -10.46 9.05
C ILE A 8 -11.32 -11.09 7.74
N ARG A 9 -12.24 -11.46 6.86
CA ARG A 9 -11.90 -12.10 5.58
C ARG A 9 -12.18 -11.16 4.42
N LEU A 10 -11.18 -10.95 3.59
CA LEU A 10 -11.24 -10.08 2.42
C LEU A 10 -11.20 -10.94 1.16
N SER A 11 -12.14 -10.76 0.24
CA SER A 11 -12.08 -11.36 -1.09
C SER A 11 -12.13 -10.26 -2.14
N ILE A 12 -11.02 -10.08 -2.87
CA ILE A 12 -10.89 -9.06 -3.94
C ILE A 12 -11.16 -9.71 -5.28
N PHE A 13 -11.93 -9.03 -6.14
CA PHE A 13 -12.29 -9.49 -7.47
C PHE A 13 -12.27 -8.38 -8.52
N GLY A 14 -12.36 -8.78 -9.79
CA GLY A 14 -12.41 -7.90 -10.94
C GLY A 14 -11.04 -7.65 -11.59
N GLU A 15 -11.06 -6.89 -12.67
CA GLU A 15 -9.94 -6.61 -13.54
C GLU A 15 -9.97 -5.14 -13.97
N SER A 16 -8.80 -4.56 -14.23
CA SER A 16 -8.65 -3.12 -14.52
C SER A 16 -9.54 -2.60 -15.66
N HIS A 17 -9.82 -3.43 -16.65
CA HIS A 17 -10.64 -3.11 -17.83
C HIS A 17 -11.89 -4.00 -17.92
N GLY A 18 -12.23 -4.75 -16.88
CA GLY A 18 -13.54 -5.38 -16.71
C GLY A 18 -14.61 -4.34 -16.36
N GLU A 19 -15.84 -4.77 -16.17
CA GLU A 19 -16.97 -3.89 -15.83
C GLU A 19 -16.76 -3.19 -14.49
N ALA A 20 -16.26 -3.94 -13.50
CA ALA A 20 -16.00 -3.43 -12.16
C ALA A 20 -14.86 -4.18 -11.48
N ILE A 21 -14.34 -3.58 -10.41
CA ILE A 21 -13.52 -4.23 -9.41
C ILE A 21 -14.25 -4.14 -8.07
N GLY A 22 -13.96 -5.03 -7.12
CA GLY A 22 -14.65 -4.99 -5.85
C GLY A 22 -14.01 -5.81 -4.76
N ILE A 23 -14.67 -5.79 -3.59
CA ILE A 23 -14.27 -6.53 -2.42
C ILE A 23 -15.51 -7.04 -1.68
N VAL A 24 -15.38 -8.22 -1.13
CA VAL A 24 -16.26 -8.74 -0.09
C VAL A 24 -15.47 -8.75 1.21
N ILE A 25 -16.02 -8.14 2.25
CA ILE A 25 -15.47 -8.09 3.61
C ILE A 25 -16.41 -8.89 4.50
N ASP A 26 -15.95 -10.02 5.02
CA ASP A 26 -16.68 -10.87 5.95
C ASP A 26 -16.04 -10.81 7.34
N GLY A 27 -16.83 -10.97 8.40
CA GLY A 27 -16.36 -10.90 9.79
C GLY A 27 -16.46 -9.53 10.46
N LEU A 28 -17.03 -8.51 9.80
CA LEU A 28 -17.37 -7.25 10.47
C LEU A 28 -18.61 -7.48 11.36
N GLU A 29 -18.52 -7.05 12.62
CA GLU A 29 -19.65 -7.08 13.55
C GLU A 29 -20.82 -6.22 13.07
N ALA A 30 -22.03 -6.56 13.48
CA ALA A 30 -23.22 -5.73 13.24
C ALA A 30 -23.14 -4.46 14.11
N GLY A 31 -23.62 -3.33 13.56
CA GLY A 31 -23.72 -2.08 14.31
C GLY A 31 -22.46 -1.19 14.27
N ILE A 32 -21.44 -1.53 13.49
CA ILE A 32 -20.31 -0.62 13.23
C ILE A 32 -20.81 0.51 12.35
N LYS A 33 -20.66 1.75 12.81
CA LYS A 33 -21.00 2.94 12.01
C LYS A 33 -19.95 3.15 10.93
N LEU A 34 -20.35 3.16 9.68
CA LEU A 34 -19.45 3.47 8.57
C LEU A 34 -19.39 4.99 8.33
N ASN A 35 -18.23 5.59 8.56
CA ASN A 35 -17.99 6.99 8.24
C ASN A 35 -17.63 7.16 6.76
N LEU A 36 -18.65 7.28 5.91
CA LEU A 36 -18.46 7.38 4.46
C LEU A 36 -17.63 8.61 4.06
N GLU A 37 -17.63 9.68 4.86
CA GLU A 37 -16.81 10.87 4.60
C GLU A 37 -15.33 10.56 4.79
N ASN A 38 -14.94 9.91 5.89
CA ASN A 38 -13.56 9.48 6.14
C ASN A 38 -13.10 8.48 5.08
N ILE A 39 -13.95 7.50 4.75
CA ILE A 39 -13.67 6.52 3.69
C ILE A 39 -13.38 7.24 2.37
N ASN A 40 -14.19 8.22 1.98
CA ASN A 40 -14.00 8.99 0.76
C ASN A 40 -12.69 9.80 0.79
N LYS A 41 -12.38 10.48 1.91
CA LYS A 41 -11.11 11.21 2.09
C LYS A 41 -9.91 10.27 1.95
N PHE A 42 -9.99 9.09 2.54
CA PHE A 42 -8.91 8.11 2.48
C PHE A 42 -8.70 7.57 1.07
N ILE A 43 -9.76 7.20 0.35
CA ILE A 43 -9.72 6.78 -1.06
C ILE A 43 -9.17 7.91 -1.95
N GLU A 44 -9.56 9.15 -1.67
CA GLU A 44 -9.10 10.33 -2.42
C GLU A 44 -7.57 10.45 -2.40
N ARG A 45 -6.90 10.14 -1.29
CA ARG A 45 -5.42 10.16 -1.20
C ARG A 45 -4.75 9.22 -2.21
N ARG A 46 -5.41 8.12 -2.60
CA ARG A 46 -4.91 7.16 -3.57
C ARG A 46 -5.11 7.61 -5.03
N LYS A 47 -6.03 8.54 -5.31
CA LYS A 47 -6.38 8.94 -6.67
C LYS A 47 -5.20 9.52 -7.44
N ALA A 48 -5.23 9.29 -8.75
CA ALA A 48 -4.30 9.91 -9.70
C ALA A 48 -4.68 11.37 -10.01
N GLY A 49 -3.74 12.12 -10.59
CA GLY A 49 -4.04 13.46 -11.12
C GLY A 49 -3.97 14.60 -10.12
N LYS A 50 -3.47 14.36 -8.90
CA LYS A 50 -3.30 15.39 -7.86
C LYS A 50 -2.00 16.21 -8.00
N SER A 51 -1.06 15.79 -8.83
CA SER A 51 0.22 16.46 -9.00
C SER A 51 0.72 16.37 -10.44
N SER A 52 1.62 17.29 -10.84
CA SER A 52 2.19 17.37 -12.19
C SER A 52 2.95 16.12 -12.62
N PHE A 53 3.52 15.37 -11.67
CA PHE A 53 4.30 14.14 -11.91
C PHE A 53 3.46 12.86 -11.91
N THR A 54 2.18 12.90 -11.58
CA THR A 54 1.28 11.75 -11.68
C THR A 54 0.58 11.71 -13.05
N THR A 55 -0.03 10.58 -13.36
CA THR A 55 -0.83 10.41 -14.58
C THR A 55 -2.00 11.40 -14.61
N SER A 56 -2.33 11.92 -15.79
CA SER A 56 -3.50 12.78 -16.00
C SER A 56 -4.83 12.01 -16.07
N ARG A 57 -4.81 10.69 -15.85
CA ARG A 57 -6.02 9.87 -15.84
C ARG A 57 -6.89 10.25 -14.63
N LYS A 58 -8.13 10.65 -14.89
CA LYS A 58 -9.11 10.96 -13.85
C LYS A 58 -10.12 9.82 -13.77
N GLU A 59 -10.21 9.19 -12.62
CA GLU A 59 -11.24 8.21 -12.29
C GLU A 59 -12.05 8.75 -11.11
N LYS A 60 -13.35 8.59 -11.15
CA LYS A 60 -14.22 9.09 -10.07
C LYS A 60 -14.03 8.27 -8.79
N ASP A 61 -13.69 6.96 -8.94
CA ASP A 61 -13.56 5.99 -7.84
C ASP A 61 -14.82 5.93 -6.95
N GLU A 62 -15.99 6.21 -7.55
CA GLU A 62 -17.30 6.05 -6.91
C GLU A 62 -17.57 4.57 -6.65
N TYR A 63 -18.20 4.26 -5.53
CA TYR A 63 -18.50 2.88 -5.14
C TYR A 63 -19.99 2.70 -4.86
N LYS A 64 -20.43 1.43 -4.99
CA LYS A 64 -21.76 0.97 -4.57
C LYS A 64 -21.58 -0.09 -3.51
N ILE A 65 -22.22 0.10 -2.36
CA ILE A 65 -22.36 -0.94 -1.35
C ILE A 65 -23.59 -1.78 -1.72
N LEU A 66 -23.39 -3.06 -1.98
CA LEU A 66 -24.45 -3.95 -2.46
C LEU A 66 -25.13 -4.69 -1.31
N THR A 67 -24.41 -5.02 -0.26
CA THR A 67 -24.90 -5.77 0.91
C THR A 67 -24.06 -5.47 2.14
N GLY A 68 -24.50 -5.89 3.32
CA GLY A 68 -23.79 -5.74 4.58
C GLY A 68 -23.89 -4.34 5.21
N TYR A 69 -24.73 -3.45 4.68
CA TYR A 69 -24.87 -2.07 5.13
C TYR A 69 -26.34 -1.64 5.11
N LYS A 70 -26.80 -0.99 6.18
CA LYS A 70 -28.13 -0.42 6.31
C LYS A 70 -28.10 0.78 7.25
N ASP A 71 -28.73 1.90 6.82
CA ASP A 71 -28.96 3.11 7.63
C ASP A 71 -27.69 3.65 8.33
N GLY A 72 -26.53 3.54 7.68
CA GLY A 72 -25.25 4.03 8.20
C GLY A 72 -24.40 2.99 8.93
N TYR A 73 -24.90 1.75 9.11
CA TYR A 73 -24.28 0.73 9.94
C TYR A 73 -24.06 -0.59 9.19
N THR A 74 -23.06 -1.35 9.63
CA THR A 74 -22.89 -2.75 9.21
C THR A 74 -24.01 -3.62 9.76
N THR A 75 -24.40 -4.64 9.00
CA THR A 75 -25.50 -5.55 9.39
C THR A 75 -25.01 -6.88 9.97
N GLY A 76 -23.69 -7.15 9.94
CA GLY A 76 -23.11 -8.46 10.26
C GLY A 76 -23.13 -9.44 9.08
N ALA A 77 -23.87 -9.14 8.01
CA ALA A 77 -23.73 -9.86 6.74
C ALA A 77 -22.45 -9.41 6.01
N PRO A 78 -21.89 -10.24 5.11
CA PRO A 78 -20.73 -9.82 4.32
C PRO A 78 -20.95 -8.50 3.60
N LEU A 79 -20.05 -7.53 3.82
CA LEU A 79 -20.07 -6.22 3.17
C LEU A 79 -19.48 -6.36 1.76
N CYS A 80 -20.33 -6.23 0.73
CA CYS A 80 -19.89 -6.28 -0.66
C CYS A 80 -19.90 -4.89 -1.28
N VAL A 81 -18.76 -4.50 -1.86
CA VAL A 81 -18.56 -3.18 -2.47
C VAL A 81 -17.98 -3.33 -3.86
N ILE A 82 -18.53 -2.60 -4.82
CA ILE A 82 -18.03 -2.53 -6.20
C ILE A 82 -17.66 -1.10 -6.60
N PHE A 83 -16.68 -1.00 -7.50
CA PHE A 83 -16.21 0.22 -8.15
C PHE A 83 -16.30 -0.01 -9.66
N GLU A 84 -17.15 0.74 -10.34
CA GLU A 84 -17.30 0.63 -11.79
C GLU A 84 -16.09 1.21 -12.52
N ASN A 85 -15.65 0.56 -13.59
CA ASN A 85 -14.57 1.03 -14.44
C ASN A 85 -15.15 1.89 -15.59
N THR A 86 -15.14 3.21 -15.41
CA THR A 86 -15.79 4.14 -16.36
C THR A 86 -14.85 4.74 -17.40
N ASN A 87 -13.52 4.62 -17.23
CA ASN A 87 -12.53 5.28 -18.10
C ASN A 87 -11.51 4.28 -18.67
N THR A 88 -12.00 3.27 -19.40
CA THR A 88 -11.17 2.22 -20.01
C THR A 88 -10.97 2.48 -21.50
N ILE A 89 -9.72 2.76 -21.92
CA ILE A 89 -9.35 2.88 -23.33
C ILE A 89 -8.63 1.59 -23.74
N SER A 90 -9.39 0.59 -24.18
CA SER A 90 -8.85 -0.74 -24.52
C SER A 90 -7.95 -0.72 -25.76
N LYS A 91 -8.13 0.25 -26.68
CA LYS A 91 -7.32 0.36 -27.92
C LYS A 91 -5.83 0.58 -27.67
N ASP A 92 -5.45 1.21 -26.54
CA ASP A 92 -4.05 1.44 -26.19
C ASP A 92 -3.27 0.13 -25.93
N TYR A 93 -3.98 -0.99 -25.74
CA TYR A 93 -3.39 -2.29 -25.41
C TYR A 93 -3.42 -3.30 -26.57
N GLU A 94 -4.05 -2.99 -27.70
CA GLU A 94 -4.10 -3.89 -28.86
C GLU A 94 -2.70 -4.18 -29.41
N ASN A 95 -1.85 -3.14 -29.50
CA ASN A 95 -0.47 -3.26 -29.95
C ASN A 95 0.46 -3.97 -28.93
N LEU A 96 0.00 -4.14 -27.69
CA LEU A 96 0.76 -4.78 -26.61
C LEU A 96 0.41 -6.28 -26.45
N LYS A 97 -0.54 -6.79 -27.24
CA LYS A 97 -1.06 -8.15 -27.06
C LYS A 97 0.01 -9.23 -27.20
N ASP A 98 0.96 -9.02 -28.10
CA ASP A 98 2.01 -9.98 -28.41
C ASP A 98 3.41 -9.55 -27.92
N LEU A 99 3.55 -8.30 -27.40
CA LEU A 99 4.79 -7.77 -26.83
C LEU A 99 4.77 -7.81 -25.31
N LEU A 100 5.79 -8.38 -24.72
CA LEU A 100 5.93 -8.48 -23.25
C LEU A 100 6.48 -7.17 -22.67
N ARG A 101 5.78 -6.54 -21.76
CA ARG A 101 6.33 -5.38 -21.03
C ARG A 101 7.42 -5.83 -20.07
N PRO A 102 8.65 -5.30 -20.20
CA PRO A 102 9.71 -5.62 -19.25
C PRO A 102 9.27 -5.28 -17.82
N ASN A 103 9.65 -6.13 -16.86
CA ASN A 103 9.34 -5.96 -15.44
C ASN A 103 7.83 -5.92 -15.07
N HIS A 104 6.93 -6.36 -15.99
CA HIS A 104 5.50 -6.53 -15.76
C HIS A 104 5.14 -8.02 -15.62
N ALA A 105 3.92 -8.31 -15.18
CA ALA A 105 3.44 -9.69 -15.01
C ALA A 105 3.00 -10.36 -16.33
N ASP A 106 3.16 -9.74 -17.50
CA ASP A 106 2.60 -10.20 -18.78
C ASP A 106 3.00 -11.64 -19.12
N TYR A 107 4.29 -11.95 -19.04
CA TYR A 107 4.79 -13.29 -19.35
C TYR A 107 4.36 -14.35 -18.33
N PRO A 108 4.66 -14.20 -17.01
CA PRO A 108 4.26 -15.21 -16.04
C PRO A 108 2.75 -15.39 -15.93
N ALA A 109 1.97 -14.32 -16.09
CA ALA A 109 0.51 -14.41 -16.11
C ALA A 109 -0.01 -15.20 -17.31
N ARG A 110 0.53 -14.94 -18.51
CA ARG A 110 0.16 -15.67 -19.73
C ARG A 110 0.42 -17.16 -19.61
N ILE A 111 1.57 -17.55 -19.03
CA ILE A 111 1.89 -18.97 -18.81
C ILE A 111 0.95 -19.57 -17.75
N LYS A 112 0.82 -18.92 -16.60
CA LYS A 112 -0.02 -19.40 -15.49
C LYS A 112 -1.46 -19.59 -15.90
N PHE A 113 -2.03 -18.65 -16.63
CA PHE A 113 -3.44 -18.66 -17.03
C PHE A 113 -3.66 -19.14 -18.47
N LYS A 114 -2.65 -19.75 -19.10
CA LYS A 114 -2.73 -20.35 -20.44
C LYS A 114 -3.24 -19.38 -21.52
N GLY A 115 -2.97 -18.08 -21.37
CA GLY A 115 -3.41 -17.03 -22.26
C GLY A 115 -4.85 -16.54 -22.10
N PHE A 116 -5.60 -17.04 -21.11
CA PHE A 116 -6.99 -16.64 -20.87
C PHE A 116 -7.14 -15.45 -19.90
N ASN A 117 -6.04 -14.91 -19.36
CA ASN A 117 -6.11 -13.73 -18.50
C ASN A 117 -6.38 -12.45 -19.29
N ASP A 118 -7.14 -11.52 -18.72
CA ASP A 118 -7.29 -10.18 -19.29
C ASP A 118 -5.98 -9.39 -19.16
N ILE A 119 -5.37 -9.02 -20.29
CA ILE A 119 -4.12 -8.26 -20.34
C ILE A 119 -4.34 -6.73 -20.36
N ARG A 120 -5.57 -6.27 -20.63
CA ARG A 120 -5.90 -4.85 -20.76
C ARG A 120 -5.66 -4.11 -19.44
N GLY A 121 -4.89 -3.03 -19.50
CA GLY A 121 -4.54 -2.25 -18.30
C GLY A 121 -3.80 -3.01 -17.19
N GLY A 122 -3.29 -4.22 -17.51
CA GLY A 122 -2.67 -5.12 -16.54
C GLY A 122 -3.64 -6.07 -15.84
N GLY A 123 -4.93 -6.04 -16.20
CA GLY A 123 -5.97 -6.93 -15.67
C GLY A 123 -6.02 -6.96 -14.16
N HIS A 124 -5.99 -8.15 -13.58
CA HIS A 124 -5.95 -8.35 -12.12
C HIS A 124 -4.61 -8.01 -11.47
N PHE A 125 -3.53 -7.79 -12.24
CA PHE A 125 -2.21 -7.35 -11.75
C PHE A 125 -2.06 -5.82 -11.70
N SER A 126 -3.10 -5.09 -12.06
CA SER A 126 -3.10 -3.63 -12.07
C SER A 126 -3.09 -3.04 -10.66
N GLY A 127 -2.37 -1.92 -10.47
CA GLY A 127 -2.47 -1.12 -9.25
C GLY A 127 -3.89 -0.62 -8.93
N ARG A 128 -4.81 -0.64 -9.92
CA ARG A 128 -6.22 -0.32 -9.70
C ARG A 128 -6.90 -1.27 -8.69
N ILE A 129 -6.48 -2.53 -8.66
CA ILE A 129 -7.03 -3.55 -7.76
C ILE A 129 -6.76 -3.24 -6.27
N THR A 130 -5.86 -2.30 -5.98
CA THR A 130 -5.65 -1.82 -4.59
C THR A 130 -6.77 -0.91 -4.09
N LEU A 131 -7.65 -0.38 -4.95
CA LEU A 131 -8.74 0.50 -4.54
C LEU A 131 -9.73 -0.17 -3.58
N PRO A 132 -10.25 -1.38 -3.87
CA PRO A 132 -11.09 -2.12 -2.92
C PRO A 132 -10.38 -2.42 -1.59
N LEU A 133 -9.08 -2.72 -1.63
CA LEU A 133 -8.27 -2.92 -0.41
C LEU A 133 -8.17 -1.63 0.41
N THR A 134 -7.99 -0.48 -0.25
CA THR A 134 -7.95 0.83 0.41
C THR A 134 -9.29 1.16 1.07
N PHE A 135 -10.41 0.81 0.45
CA PHE A 135 -11.75 0.95 1.04
C PHE A 135 -11.88 0.15 2.34
N ALA A 136 -11.49 -1.14 2.32
CA ALA A 136 -11.52 -1.98 3.51
C ALA A 136 -10.59 -1.45 4.61
N GLY A 137 -9.40 -0.95 4.22
CA GLY A 137 -8.44 -0.33 5.13
C GLY A 137 -8.97 0.94 5.79
N ALA A 138 -9.75 1.76 5.08
CA ALA A 138 -10.38 2.95 5.66
C ALA A 138 -11.35 2.57 6.79
N ILE A 139 -12.16 1.53 6.59
CA ILE A 139 -13.05 1.01 7.66
C ILE A 139 -12.22 0.50 8.84
N ALA A 140 -11.15 -0.24 8.57
CA ALA A 140 -10.27 -0.76 9.62
C ALA A 140 -9.62 0.38 10.41
N ILE A 141 -9.17 1.46 9.75
CA ILE A 141 -8.59 2.65 10.41
C ILE A 141 -9.63 3.31 11.33
N ASP A 142 -10.86 3.54 10.86
CA ASP A 142 -11.92 4.15 11.69
C ASP A 142 -12.18 3.31 12.96
N ILE A 143 -12.28 1.97 12.83
CA ILE A 143 -12.47 1.06 13.98
C ILE A 143 -11.28 1.10 14.95
N LEU A 144 -10.05 1.19 14.45
CA LEU A 144 -8.84 1.25 15.26
C LEU A 144 -8.69 2.61 15.95
N GLU A 145 -9.07 3.71 15.28
CA GLU A 145 -9.04 5.04 15.86
C GLU A 145 -10.02 5.20 17.04
N GLU A 146 -11.19 4.56 17.00
CA GLU A 146 -12.11 4.49 18.14
C GLU A 146 -11.47 3.80 19.37
N LYS A 147 -10.49 2.92 19.15
CA LYS A 147 -9.68 2.27 20.19
C LYS A 147 -8.42 3.06 20.58
N GLY A 148 -8.24 4.26 20.01
CA GLY A 148 -7.06 5.11 20.24
C GLY A 148 -5.80 4.70 19.50
N ILE A 149 -5.88 3.71 18.60
CA ILE A 149 -4.77 3.25 17.77
C ILE A 149 -4.66 4.16 16.54
N LYS A 150 -3.45 4.66 16.27
CA LYS A 150 -3.18 5.62 15.20
C LYS A 150 -2.20 5.06 14.19
N ILE A 151 -2.46 5.29 12.89
CA ILE A 151 -1.61 4.81 11.80
C ILE A 151 -1.21 5.97 10.90
N PHE A 152 0.10 6.05 10.61
CA PHE A 152 0.69 7.05 9.73
C PHE A 152 1.69 6.42 8.78
N SER A 153 1.84 7.02 7.60
CA SER A 153 2.91 6.69 6.67
C SER A 153 3.51 7.95 6.07
N HIS A 154 4.77 7.84 5.66
CA HIS A 154 5.46 8.91 4.96
C HIS A 154 6.40 8.34 3.89
N ILE A 155 6.88 9.22 3.02
CA ILE A 155 7.92 8.88 2.04
C ILE A 155 9.26 8.87 2.76
N LYS A 156 9.84 7.67 2.95
CA LYS A 156 11.14 7.52 3.60
C LYS A 156 12.30 7.84 2.67
N LYS A 157 12.17 7.47 1.38
CA LYS A 157 13.25 7.68 0.42
C LYS A 157 12.75 7.67 -1.02
N ILE A 158 13.28 8.58 -1.84
CA ILE A 158 13.20 8.55 -3.31
C ILE A 158 14.60 8.87 -3.85
N LEU A 159 15.26 7.90 -4.52
CA LEU A 159 16.67 7.98 -4.92
C LEU A 159 17.57 8.42 -3.75
N ASP A 160 18.26 9.55 -3.89
CA ASP A 160 19.17 10.11 -2.87
C ASP A 160 18.47 11.02 -1.85
N ILE A 161 17.20 11.32 -2.04
CA ILE A 161 16.41 12.10 -1.09
C ILE A 161 15.89 11.17 -0.01
N LYS A 162 16.42 11.31 1.21
CA LYS A 162 16.05 10.51 2.39
C LYS A 162 15.48 11.41 3.46
N ASP A 163 14.35 10.98 4.06
CA ASP A 163 13.68 11.62 5.18
C ASP A 163 14.12 11.01 6.52
N LYS A 164 13.69 11.62 7.62
CA LYS A 164 13.75 11.05 8.97
C LYS A 164 12.88 9.79 9.05
N SER A 165 13.20 8.93 10.02
CA SER A 165 12.39 7.76 10.36
C SER A 165 11.49 8.05 11.57
N PHE A 166 10.36 7.35 11.71
CA PHE A 166 9.59 7.33 12.95
C PHE A 166 10.42 6.82 14.14
N LEU A 167 11.47 6.05 13.90
CA LEU A 167 12.42 5.60 14.94
C LEU A 167 13.22 6.74 15.55
N ASP A 168 13.36 7.88 14.87
CA ASP A 168 14.12 9.04 15.34
C ASP A 168 13.36 9.90 16.39
N PHE A 169 12.06 9.62 16.61
CA PHE A 169 11.21 10.41 17.48
C PHE A 169 11.00 9.73 18.83
N LYS A 170 11.32 10.44 19.92
CA LYS A 170 11.02 10.01 21.29
C LYS A 170 9.55 10.29 21.66
N GLU A 171 9.01 11.38 21.15
CA GLU A 171 7.63 11.81 21.34
C GLU A 171 6.99 12.06 19.98
N ILE A 172 5.73 11.69 19.85
CA ILE A 172 4.98 11.79 18.60
C ILE A 172 3.96 12.91 18.71
N ASP A 173 4.11 13.89 17.83
CA ASP A 173 3.12 14.93 17.59
C ASP A 173 2.11 14.41 16.56
N PHE A 174 1.00 13.85 17.04
CA PHE A 174 -0.03 13.27 16.17
C PHE A 174 -0.68 14.32 15.25
N ASP A 175 -0.84 15.56 15.68
CA ASP A 175 -1.45 16.62 14.87
C ASP A 175 -0.55 16.94 13.66
N LYS A 176 0.78 16.95 13.87
CA LYS A 176 1.73 17.10 12.76
C LYS A 176 1.60 15.98 11.74
N PHE A 177 1.44 14.74 12.18
CA PHE A 177 1.33 13.59 11.27
C PHE A 177 -0.05 13.50 10.59
N GLU A 178 -1.13 13.97 11.23
CA GLU A 178 -2.43 14.12 10.56
C GLU A 178 -2.33 15.16 9.42
N ASN A 179 -1.73 16.31 9.69
CA ASN A 179 -1.51 17.34 8.66
C ASN A 179 -0.62 16.84 7.50
N LEU A 180 0.31 15.93 7.78
CA LEU A 180 1.17 15.35 6.75
C LEU A 180 0.38 14.56 5.69
N LYS A 181 -0.74 13.94 6.07
CA LYS A 181 -1.61 13.18 5.15
C LYS A 181 -2.20 14.05 4.04
N GLU A 182 -2.29 15.36 4.23
CA GLU A 182 -2.84 16.31 3.25
C GLU A 182 -1.80 16.73 2.19
N ASN A 183 -0.50 16.49 2.43
CA ASN A 183 0.57 16.88 1.52
C ASN A 183 0.61 15.99 0.27
N SER A 184 0.94 16.58 -0.87
CA SER A 184 1.10 15.83 -2.13
C SER A 184 2.29 14.87 -2.13
N LEU A 185 3.31 15.19 -1.34
CA LEU A 185 4.50 14.38 -1.06
C LEU A 185 4.74 14.41 0.46
N PRO A 186 4.15 13.46 1.21
CA PRO A 186 4.24 13.42 2.66
C PRO A 186 5.66 13.04 3.11
N PHE A 187 6.51 14.04 3.35
CA PHE A 187 7.79 13.94 4.05
C PHE A 187 7.67 14.55 5.43
N ILE A 188 8.29 13.95 6.43
CA ILE A 188 8.35 14.48 7.80
C ILE A 188 9.11 15.82 7.81
N GLU A 189 10.15 15.94 6.96
CA GLU A 189 10.90 17.17 6.75
C GLU A 189 10.35 17.94 5.55
N ASN A 190 9.61 19.03 5.80
CA ASN A 190 8.92 19.82 4.76
C ASN A 190 9.83 20.37 3.66
N ASN A 191 11.12 20.58 3.94
CA ASN A 191 12.11 21.10 2.96
C ASN A 191 12.41 20.10 1.83
N LEU A 192 12.05 18.81 1.99
CA LEU A 192 12.30 17.78 0.97
C LEU A 192 11.27 17.78 -0.16
N GLU A 193 10.07 18.34 0.08
CA GLU A 193 8.97 18.30 -0.88
C GLU A 193 9.32 19.00 -2.21
N ASN A 194 9.83 20.24 -2.15
CA ASN A 194 10.15 21.00 -3.36
C ASN A 194 11.27 20.34 -4.17
N LYS A 195 12.35 19.90 -3.50
CA LYS A 195 13.46 19.19 -4.15
C LYS A 195 12.97 17.91 -4.83
N THR A 196 12.04 17.20 -4.20
CA THR A 196 11.47 15.97 -4.77
C THR A 196 10.56 16.27 -5.95
N LYS A 197 9.75 17.33 -5.91
CA LYS A 197 8.94 17.77 -7.06
C LYS A 197 9.79 18.05 -8.29
N GLU A 198 10.86 18.83 -8.15
CA GLU A 198 11.79 19.12 -9.24
C GLU A 198 12.43 17.86 -9.82
N LEU A 199 12.83 16.91 -8.95
CA LEU A 199 13.37 15.62 -9.37
C LEU A 199 12.35 14.82 -10.17
N LEU A 200 11.13 14.70 -9.68
CA LEU A 200 10.08 13.92 -10.32
C LEU A 200 9.64 14.51 -11.66
N GLU A 201 9.64 15.83 -11.81
CA GLU A 201 9.40 16.51 -13.09
C GLU A 201 10.51 16.20 -14.12
N LYS A 202 11.77 16.23 -13.72
CA LYS A 202 12.89 15.83 -14.57
C LYS A 202 12.76 14.37 -15.02
N ILE A 203 12.43 13.46 -14.10
CA ILE A 203 12.22 12.05 -14.42
C ILE A 203 11.06 11.88 -15.40
N LYS A 204 9.95 12.57 -15.19
CA LYS A 204 8.80 12.55 -16.11
C LYS A 204 9.16 13.04 -17.51
N LEU A 205 9.90 14.16 -17.61
CA LEU A 205 10.35 14.71 -18.88
C LEU A 205 11.31 13.77 -19.62
N SER A 206 12.12 13.00 -18.90
CA SER A 206 12.99 11.99 -19.52
C SER A 206 12.23 10.73 -20.00
N GLY A 207 10.92 10.63 -19.75
CA GLY A 207 10.12 9.46 -20.09
C GLY A 207 10.38 8.24 -19.21
N ASN A 208 11.04 8.42 -18.05
CA ASN A 208 11.43 7.37 -17.12
C ASN A 208 10.50 7.33 -15.89
N SER A 209 10.78 6.41 -14.96
CA SER A 209 10.08 6.28 -13.69
C SER A 209 11.04 6.03 -12.53
N VAL A 210 10.60 6.30 -11.31
CA VAL A 210 11.34 6.05 -10.09
C VAL A 210 10.47 5.35 -9.06
N GLY A 211 11.09 4.47 -8.29
CA GLY A 211 10.53 3.87 -7.08
C GLY A 211 10.92 4.64 -5.84
N GLY A 212 10.81 4.00 -4.69
CA GLY A 212 11.23 4.57 -3.42
C GLY A 212 10.85 3.68 -2.25
N GLU A 213 11.00 4.23 -1.06
CA GLU A 213 10.72 3.56 0.20
C GLU A 213 9.64 4.35 0.96
N ILE A 214 8.68 3.62 1.50
CA ILE A 214 7.62 4.12 2.37
C ILE A 214 7.85 3.55 3.76
N GLU A 215 7.79 4.38 4.79
CA GLU A 215 7.72 3.92 6.17
C GLU A 215 6.30 4.10 6.70
N CYS A 216 5.82 3.11 7.47
CA CYS A 216 4.52 3.12 8.11
C CYS A 216 4.67 2.77 9.58
N ALA A 217 3.95 3.49 10.43
CA ALA A 217 3.95 3.29 11.86
C ALA A 217 2.53 3.19 12.42
N CYS A 218 2.36 2.28 13.39
CA CYS A 218 1.15 2.13 14.18
C CYS A 218 1.45 2.39 15.66
N PHE A 219 0.72 3.31 16.26
CA PHE A 219 0.93 3.77 17.63
C PHE A 219 -0.19 3.29 18.55
N ASN A 220 0.12 3.23 19.84
CA ASN A 220 -0.81 2.86 20.90
C ASN A 220 -1.33 1.42 20.81
N LEU A 221 -0.56 0.51 20.20
CA LEU A 221 -0.90 -0.90 20.21
C LEU A 221 -0.80 -1.48 21.62
N PRO A 222 -1.75 -2.30 22.07
CA PRO A 222 -1.59 -3.09 23.28
C PRO A 222 -0.43 -4.08 23.14
N VAL A 223 0.20 -4.43 24.28
CA VAL A 223 1.24 -5.45 24.32
C VAL A 223 0.63 -6.84 24.09
N GLY A 224 1.32 -7.68 23.31
CA GLY A 224 0.98 -9.09 23.18
C GLY A 224 -0.03 -9.42 22.06
N LEU A 225 -0.32 -8.48 21.15
CA LEU A 225 -1.05 -8.81 19.91
C LEU A 225 -0.16 -9.62 18.97
N GLY A 226 -0.75 -10.52 18.22
CA GLY A 226 -0.06 -11.40 17.27
C GLY A 226 0.10 -12.81 17.80
N SER A 227 0.89 -13.60 17.10
CA SER A 227 1.13 -15.02 17.43
C SER A 227 2.57 -15.42 17.09
N PRO A 228 3.14 -16.40 17.75
CA PRO A 228 4.46 -16.94 17.35
C PRO A 228 4.35 -17.70 16.03
N PHE A 229 5.51 -17.91 15.38
CA PHE A 229 5.74 -18.63 14.14
C PHE A 229 4.99 -18.03 12.92
N PHE A 230 4.03 -18.76 12.35
CA PHE A 230 3.50 -18.48 11.01
C PHE A 230 2.54 -17.26 10.95
N ASP A 231 1.82 -17.00 12.03
CA ASP A 231 0.86 -15.89 12.13
C ASP A 231 1.41 -14.72 12.93
N SER A 232 2.74 -14.54 12.93
CA SER A 232 3.38 -13.38 13.53
C SER A 232 2.90 -12.09 12.86
N LEU A 233 2.94 -10.97 13.60
CA LEU A 233 2.59 -9.67 13.04
C LEU A 233 3.40 -9.35 11.78
N GLU A 234 4.71 -9.68 11.80
CA GLU A 234 5.57 -9.51 10.62
C GLU A 234 5.07 -10.35 9.44
N SER A 235 4.67 -11.61 9.68
CA SER A 235 4.17 -12.50 8.64
C SER A 235 2.87 -11.98 8.03
N LYS A 236 1.90 -11.56 8.84
CA LYS A 236 0.60 -11.04 8.39
C LYS A 236 0.75 -9.74 7.61
N ILE A 237 1.52 -8.80 8.14
CA ILE A 237 1.79 -7.51 7.47
C ILE A 237 2.52 -7.76 6.16
N SER A 238 3.55 -8.63 6.14
CA SER A 238 4.29 -8.96 4.93
C SER A 238 3.43 -9.62 3.88
N HIS A 239 2.55 -10.55 4.28
CA HIS A 239 1.62 -11.23 3.36
C HIS A 239 0.72 -10.22 2.64
N LEU A 240 0.12 -9.26 3.37
CA LEU A 240 -0.68 -8.19 2.78
C LEU A 240 0.18 -7.23 1.94
N ALA A 241 1.35 -6.81 2.43
CA ALA A 241 2.22 -5.88 1.73
C ALA A 241 2.65 -6.42 0.36
N PHE A 242 3.05 -7.69 0.28
CA PHE A 242 3.43 -8.32 -1.00
C PHE A 242 2.23 -8.61 -1.92
N SER A 243 0.99 -8.48 -1.47
CA SER A 243 -0.19 -8.50 -2.35
C SER A 243 -0.33 -7.23 -3.18
N ILE A 244 0.29 -6.12 -2.73
CA ILE A 244 0.27 -4.84 -3.44
C ILE A 244 1.23 -4.90 -4.64
N PRO A 245 0.75 -4.58 -5.86
CA PRO A 245 1.63 -4.49 -7.02
C PRO A 245 2.78 -3.51 -6.79
N ALA A 246 3.97 -3.87 -7.27
CA ALA A 246 5.23 -3.14 -7.19
C ALA A 246 5.96 -3.20 -5.84
N ILE A 247 5.42 -3.75 -4.78
CA ILE A 247 6.19 -4.01 -3.55
C ILE A 247 7.24 -5.09 -3.83
N LYS A 248 8.49 -4.82 -3.42
CA LYS A 248 9.66 -5.71 -3.64
C LYS A 248 10.50 -5.98 -2.41
N GLY A 249 10.23 -5.29 -1.32
CA GLY A 249 10.92 -5.49 -0.05
C GLY A 249 10.09 -4.96 1.11
N ILE A 250 10.28 -5.55 2.28
CA ILE A 250 9.75 -5.10 3.57
C ILE A 250 10.81 -5.30 4.63
N SER A 251 10.87 -4.40 5.60
CA SER A 251 11.71 -4.53 6.80
C SER A 251 11.00 -3.92 8.00
N PHE A 252 11.29 -4.44 9.20
CA PHE A 252 10.73 -3.99 10.47
C PHE A 252 11.82 -3.34 11.31
N GLY A 253 11.50 -2.22 11.99
CA GLY A 253 12.46 -1.45 12.76
C GLY A 253 13.64 -0.98 11.92
N ILE A 254 14.87 -1.21 12.40
CA ILE A 254 16.09 -0.90 11.63
C ILE A 254 16.37 -1.90 10.49
N GLY A 255 15.61 -3.02 10.42
CA GLY A 255 15.62 -3.94 9.30
C GLY A 255 16.98 -4.55 9.01
N PHE A 256 17.50 -4.35 7.78
CA PHE A 256 18.79 -4.92 7.37
C PHE A 256 20.01 -4.34 8.09
N ASP A 257 19.87 -3.21 8.79
CA ASP A 257 20.96 -2.60 9.56
C ASP A 257 21.35 -3.44 10.78
N PHE A 258 20.51 -4.36 11.24
CA PHE A 258 20.89 -5.36 12.24
C PHE A 258 22.15 -6.15 11.88
N ALA A 259 22.43 -6.34 10.59
CA ALA A 259 23.64 -7.03 10.13
C ALA A 259 24.94 -6.24 10.39
N ASN A 260 24.82 -4.95 10.73
CA ASN A 260 25.96 -4.03 10.86
C ASN A 260 26.27 -3.63 12.31
N ILE A 261 25.52 -4.16 13.29
CA ILE A 261 25.64 -3.77 14.70
C ILE A 261 25.79 -4.98 15.62
N LEU A 262 26.36 -4.76 16.79
CA LEU A 262 26.53 -5.81 17.81
C LEU A 262 25.23 -6.01 18.62
N GLY A 263 25.04 -7.21 19.20
CA GLY A 263 23.86 -7.53 20.00
C GLY A 263 23.63 -6.55 21.17
N SER A 264 24.68 -6.03 21.78
CA SER A 264 24.59 -5.03 22.84
C SER A 264 24.07 -3.67 22.38
N GLU A 265 24.25 -3.33 21.10
CA GLU A 265 23.77 -2.11 20.45
C GLU A 265 22.36 -2.33 19.88
N ALA A 266 22.07 -3.55 19.46
CA ALA A 266 20.78 -3.96 18.87
C ALA A 266 19.66 -4.08 19.91
N ASN A 267 19.98 -4.46 21.16
CA ASN A 267 19.00 -4.75 22.19
C ASN A 267 18.22 -3.52 22.64
N ASP A 268 16.91 -3.58 22.54
CA ASP A 268 15.97 -2.57 23.04
C ASP A 268 15.83 -2.73 24.56
N LEU A 269 16.63 -1.96 25.34
CA LEU A 269 16.70 -2.10 26.80
C LEU A 269 15.41 -1.61 27.46
N TYR A 270 14.82 -2.41 28.34
CA TYR A 270 13.61 -2.08 29.08
C TYR A 270 13.86 -1.01 30.16
N TYR A 271 12.85 -0.18 30.40
CA TYR A 271 12.78 0.75 31.52
C TYR A 271 11.33 0.95 31.98
N LEU A 272 11.14 1.49 33.17
CA LEU A 272 9.83 1.85 33.70
C LEU A 272 9.54 3.34 33.43
N ASP A 273 8.38 3.59 32.84
CA ASP A 273 7.81 4.93 32.63
C ASP A 273 6.40 4.97 33.19
N ASN A 274 6.24 5.60 34.39
CA ASN A 274 4.96 5.70 35.09
C ASN A 274 4.19 4.37 35.15
N ASP A 275 4.80 3.33 35.70
CA ASP A 275 4.27 1.95 35.83
C ASP A 275 4.06 1.20 34.49
N LYS A 276 4.48 1.77 33.37
CA LYS A 276 4.49 1.10 32.07
C LYS A 276 5.91 0.66 31.72
N ILE A 277 6.00 -0.58 31.22
CA ILE A 277 7.26 -1.10 30.66
C ILE A 277 7.40 -0.56 29.24
N LYS A 278 8.51 0.13 28.97
CA LYS A 278 8.90 0.63 27.65
C LYS A 278 10.33 0.22 27.31
N THR A 279 10.77 0.46 26.08
CA THR A 279 12.15 0.29 25.66
C THR A 279 12.81 1.62 25.32
N LYS A 280 14.12 1.73 25.59
CA LYS A 280 14.91 2.96 25.33
C LYS A 280 15.08 3.25 23.83
N THR A 281 15.14 2.20 23.04
CA THR A 281 15.21 2.20 21.57
C THR A 281 14.06 1.36 21.03
N ASN A 282 13.81 1.39 19.74
CA ASN A 282 12.80 0.58 19.07
C ASN A 282 13.38 -0.07 17.80
N ASN A 283 14.59 -0.63 17.93
CA ASN A 283 15.32 -1.24 16.83
C ASN A 283 14.53 -2.37 16.17
N ASN A 284 13.77 -3.13 16.97
CA ASN A 284 12.91 -4.21 16.51
C ASN A 284 11.59 -3.75 15.89
N GLY A 285 11.32 -2.44 15.85
CA GLY A 285 10.10 -1.90 15.24
C GLY A 285 8.81 -2.32 15.93
N GLY A 286 8.85 -2.49 17.28
CA GLY A 286 7.66 -2.76 18.09
C GLY A 286 7.17 -4.22 18.07
N ILE A 287 7.94 -5.16 17.52
CA ILE A 287 7.59 -6.59 17.46
C ILE A 287 8.74 -7.44 17.99
N LEU A 288 8.45 -8.33 18.90
CA LEU A 288 9.37 -9.33 19.43
C LEU A 288 8.68 -10.70 19.48
N GLY A 289 9.28 -11.70 18.85
CA GLY A 289 8.73 -13.06 18.81
C GLY A 289 7.37 -13.17 18.12
N GLY A 290 7.07 -12.25 17.21
CA GLY A 290 5.79 -12.17 16.50
C GLY A 290 4.71 -11.37 17.20
N LEU A 291 5.01 -10.81 18.39
CA LEU A 291 4.06 -10.12 19.26
C LEU A 291 4.39 -8.64 19.40
N SER A 292 3.36 -7.79 19.50
CA SER A 292 3.53 -6.37 19.77
C SER A 292 4.12 -6.13 21.17
N THR A 293 5.01 -5.14 21.27
CA THR A 293 5.70 -4.79 22.54
C THR A 293 5.09 -3.60 23.26
N GLY A 294 4.08 -2.95 22.68
CA GLY A 294 3.54 -1.66 23.16
C GLY A 294 4.34 -0.45 22.71
N MET A 295 5.54 -0.65 22.12
CA MET A 295 6.23 0.40 21.37
C MET A 295 5.58 0.59 19.99
N PRO A 296 5.82 1.71 19.29
CA PRO A 296 5.32 1.89 17.93
C PRO A 296 5.71 0.73 17.01
N LEU A 297 4.73 0.14 16.33
CA LEU A 297 5.01 -0.86 15.31
C LEU A 297 5.41 -0.15 14.04
N ILE A 298 6.64 -0.34 13.57
CA ILE A 298 7.23 0.39 12.45
C ILE A 298 7.77 -0.59 11.42
N PHE A 299 7.36 -0.42 10.17
CA PHE A 299 7.93 -1.14 9.04
C PHE A 299 8.14 -0.23 7.83
N SER A 300 9.06 -0.63 6.96
CA SER A 300 9.33 0.04 5.69
C SER A 300 9.11 -0.92 4.52
N VAL A 301 8.59 -0.40 3.41
CA VAL A 301 8.45 -1.16 2.16
C VAL A 301 9.15 -0.47 1.01
N VAL A 302 9.71 -1.28 0.10
CA VAL A 302 10.31 -0.79 -1.14
C VAL A 302 9.34 -0.99 -2.29
N VAL A 303 9.05 0.09 -2.99
CA VAL A 303 8.22 0.14 -4.20
C VAL A 303 9.13 0.27 -5.41
N LYS A 304 9.10 -0.70 -6.33
CA LYS A 304 9.89 -0.62 -7.57
C LYS A 304 9.36 0.48 -8.50
N PRO A 305 10.19 1.03 -9.41
CA PRO A 305 9.73 1.90 -10.48
C PRO A 305 8.61 1.25 -11.30
N THR A 306 7.70 2.07 -11.84
CA THR A 306 6.68 1.57 -12.76
C THR A 306 7.34 1.01 -14.02
N SER A 307 6.87 -0.16 -14.47
CA SER A 307 7.41 -0.83 -15.66
C SER A 307 6.99 -0.18 -16.97
N SER A 308 5.88 0.54 -16.97
CA SER A 308 5.39 1.27 -18.13
C SER A 308 6.06 2.64 -18.21
N ILE A 309 7.07 2.76 -19.06
CA ILE A 309 7.82 3.99 -19.33
C ILE A 309 7.79 4.34 -20.81
N SER A 310 8.02 5.64 -21.13
CA SER A 310 7.99 6.11 -22.53
C SER A 310 9.31 5.89 -23.28
N LEU A 311 10.36 5.46 -22.58
CA LEU A 311 11.61 5.04 -23.20
C LEU A 311 11.43 3.74 -23.95
N GLU A 312 12.10 3.60 -25.08
CA GLU A 312 12.14 2.35 -25.84
C GLU A 312 12.88 1.27 -25.05
N GLN A 313 12.31 0.09 -24.97
CA GLN A 313 12.86 -1.04 -24.23
C GLN A 313 12.93 -2.28 -25.12
N LYS A 314 13.98 -3.05 -25.00
CA LYS A 314 14.08 -4.38 -25.64
C LYS A 314 13.08 -5.34 -25.00
N THR A 315 12.44 -6.15 -25.83
CA THR A 315 11.46 -7.14 -25.39
C THR A 315 11.41 -8.33 -26.37
N VAL A 316 10.42 -9.18 -26.19
CA VAL A 316 10.14 -10.33 -27.04
C VAL A 316 8.72 -10.28 -27.56
N ASN A 317 8.55 -10.51 -28.85
CA ASN A 317 7.27 -10.83 -29.47
C ASN A 317 7.00 -12.33 -29.29
N ILE A 318 6.02 -12.65 -28.42
CA ILE A 318 5.73 -14.04 -28.06
C ILE A 318 4.98 -14.82 -29.13
N LYS A 319 4.34 -14.14 -30.09
CA LYS A 319 3.68 -14.79 -31.23
C LYS A 319 4.69 -15.19 -32.31
N GLU A 320 5.64 -14.32 -32.58
CA GLU A 320 6.65 -14.52 -33.59
C GLU A 320 7.92 -15.19 -33.06
N MET A 321 8.02 -15.33 -31.72
CA MET A 321 9.17 -15.90 -30.99
C MET A 321 10.50 -15.25 -31.40
N LYS A 322 10.51 -13.91 -31.46
CA LYS A 322 11.70 -13.11 -31.79
C LYS A 322 11.90 -11.94 -30.83
N GLU A 323 13.14 -11.49 -30.74
CA GLU A 323 13.45 -10.23 -30.07
C GLU A 323 12.82 -9.05 -30.82
N ASP A 324 12.34 -8.09 -30.07
CA ASP A 324 11.66 -6.89 -30.56
C ASP A 324 11.94 -5.70 -29.65
N SER A 325 11.41 -4.53 -29.98
CA SER A 325 11.45 -3.37 -29.12
C SER A 325 10.02 -2.87 -28.81
N LEU A 326 9.86 -2.29 -27.65
CA LEU A 326 8.60 -1.78 -27.17
C LEU A 326 8.75 -0.33 -26.72
N LYS A 327 7.96 0.56 -27.28
CA LYS A 327 7.77 1.92 -26.78
C LYS A 327 6.33 2.07 -26.36
N ILE A 328 6.12 2.24 -25.06
CA ILE A 328 4.78 2.37 -24.50
C ILE A 328 4.34 3.82 -24.63
N SER A 329 3.30 4.03 -25.46
CA SER A 329 2.63 5.33 -25.57
C SER A 329 1.52 5.38 -24.51
N GLY A 330 1.44 6.45 -23.73
CA GLY A 330 0.38 6.57 -22.74
C GLY A 330 0.70 7.50 -21.57
N ARG A 331 -0.26 7.63 -20.67
CA ARG A 331 -0.17 8.48 -19.49
C ARG A 331 0.30 7.63 -18.30
N HIS A 332 1.61 7.68 -18.01
CA HIS A 332 2.21 6.90 -16.93
C HIS A 332 2.61 7.78 -15.76
N ASP A 333 2.57 7.21 -14.57
CA ASP A 333 3.10 7.85 -13.36
C ASP A 333 4.63 7.79 -13.40
N ALA A 334 5.32 8.93 -13.27
CA ALA A 334 6.77 8.94 -13.06
C ALA A 334 7.15 8.38 -11.69
N CYS A 335 6.25 8.54 -10.71
CA CYS A 335 6.39 7.98 -9.35
C CYS A 335 5.01 7.63 -8.79
N ILE A 336 4.84 6.40 -8.32
CA ILE A 336 3.58 5.93 -7.70
C ILE A 336 3.57 6.02 -6.18
N ILE A 337 4.69 6.38 -5.55
CA ILE A 337 4.87 6.37 -4.09
C ILE A 337 3.73 7.09 -3.36
N PRO A 338 3.33 8.34 -3.70
CA PRO A 338 2.27 9.05 -2.98
C PRO A 338 0.92 8.32 -3.00
N ARG A 339 0.66 7.56 -4.06
CA ARG A 339 -0.58 6.78 -4.21
C ARG A 339 -0.54 5.45 -3.45
N VAL A 340 0.64 4.95 -3.15
CA VAL A 340 0.84 3.68 -2.42
C VAL A 340 0.76 3.91 -0.91
N LEU A 341 1.06 5.10 -0.39
CA LEU A 341 1.00 5.44 1.04
C LEU A 341 -0.31 4.99 1.71
N PRO A 342 -1.50 5.44 1.26
CA PRO A 342 -2.75 5.01 1.89
C PRO A 342 -3.03 3.50 1.74
N VAL A 343 -2.47 2.85 0.73
CA VAL A 343 -2.58 1.39 0.58
C VAL A 343 -1.75 0.67 1.65
N ILE A 344 -0.58 1.21 2.01
CA ILE A 344 0.27 0.67 3.09
C ILE A 344 -0.36 0.90 4.46
N GLU A 345 -0.97 2.07 4.70
CA GLU A 345 -1.78 2.31 5.90
C GLU A 345 -2.95 1.32 6.01
N ALA A 346 -3.63 1.05 4.89
CA ALA A 346 -4.69 0.04 4.82
C ALA A 346 -4.19 -1.36 5.19
N VAL A 347 -3.01 -1.76 4.70
CA VAL A 347 -2.36 -3.04 5.03
C VAL A 347 -2.10 -3.15 6.53
N MET A 348 -1.49 -2.11 7.13
CA MET A 348 -1.27 -2.06 8.57
C MET A 348 -2.58 -2.21 9.33
N ALA A 349 -3.58 -1.41 8.99
CA ALA A 349 -4.88 -1.41 9.68
C ALA A 349 -5.59 -2.77 9.60
N LEU A 350 -5.61 -3.39 8.42
CA LEU A 350 -6.26 -4.68 8.22
C LEU A 350 -5.54 -5.80 8.98
N ALA A 351 -4.20 -5.81 8.99
CA ALA A 351 -3.42 -6.79 9.75
C ALA A 351 -3.68 -6.68 11.26
N ILE A 352 -3.73 -5.45 11.79
CA ILE A 352 -4.01 -5.21 13.21
C ILE A 352 -5.46 -5.50 13.56
N LEU A 353 -6.42 -5.13 12.70
CA LEU A 353 -7.83 -5.42 12.92
C LEU A 353 -8.09 -6.93 12.99
N ASP A 354 -7.47 -7.73 12.11
CA ASP A 354 -7.56 -9.20 12.12
C ASP A 354 -7.03 -9.83 13.42
N GLU A 355 -6.17 -9.14 14.17
CA GLU A 355 -5.71 -9.59 15.50
C GLU A 355 -6.66 -9.16 16.63
N ILE A 356 -7.25 -7.97 16.54
CA ILE A 356 -8.05 -7.38 17.62
C ILE A 356 -9.47 -7.96 17.68
N LEU A 357 -10.10 -8.24 16.52
CA LEU A 357 -11.40 -8.88 16.46
C LEU A 357 -11.34 -10.32 16.98
#